data_27b6ad0e343a9dd6b78a71318ffc52c2
#
_entry.id   27b6ad0e343a9dd6b78a71318ffc52c2
#
_cell.length_a   1.000
_cell.length_b   1.000
_cell.length_c   1.000
_cell.angle_alpha   90.00
_cell.angle_beta   90.00
_cell.angle_gamma   90.00
#
_symmetry.space_group_name_H-M   'P 1'
#
loop_
_entity.id
_entity.type
_entity.pdbx_description
1 polymer ?
#
loop_
_entity_poly.entity_id
_entity_poly.type
_entity_poly.pdbx_seq_one_letter_code
_entity_poly.pdbx_strand_id
1 'polypeptide(L)'
;MDIWHVRGGNRLFGSCRVQGSKNASLPLLAASMVFPARSVIRNVPRLRDVDAAVAILCHLGCRVEAEEGELYIDARSVTGAEIPHALMAEMRSSVIFMGALLARCGEARLSLPGGCQLGKRPIDLHLSALRAMGAEISQEGSDIFCRAAKLHGAEIELRFPSVGATENAMLAACAAEGRTTIRGAAREPEIVSLQQYLASLGVHITGAGGDTIVICGASPRESTDFTVPSDRIVASTLACACAAAGGRIILTGADPEHFLTVLHFLNEAGCDIIHFNDIVEISSNGELHAPKRIVTAPYPGFPTDAQPILMAALLRAQGTTHITETIFENRFRQVSELRRLGADIRVEGTEARLRGVKELHGETLTAPDLRGGAAMIVAGLTARGETRVIDAGHITRGYESFDDRLCALGAEVWIEHKGKGTYENAIEQDQSAAGKQARRV
;
A
#
# COMPACT_ATOMS: atom_id res chain seq x y z
N MET A 1 3.55 20.62 -6.13
CA MET A 1 3.83 19.67 -7.22
C MET A 1 5.32 19.45 -7.27
N ASP A 2 5.74 18.21 -7.20
CA ASP A 2 7.16 17.87 -7.27
C ASP A 2 7.49 17.35 -8.68
N ILE A 3 8.73 17.56 -9.12
CA ILE A 3 9.23 17.02 -10.38
C ILE A 3 10.38 16.07 -10.03
N TRP A 4 10.21 14.82 -10.37
CA TRP A 4 11.24 13.82 -10.28
C TRP A 4 12.07 13.84 -11.57
N HIS A 5 13.36 14.02 -11.44
CA HIS A 5 14.31 13.99 -12.54
C HIS A 5 15.05 12.64 -12.50
N VAL A 6 15.12 11.97 -13.62
CA VAL A 6 15.79 10.68 -13.76
C VAL A 6 16.71 10.76 -14.98
N ARG A 7 18.02 10.62 -14.77
CA ARG A 7 18.97 10.49 -15.87
C ARG A 7 19.35 9.02 -16.04
N GLY A 8 18.97 8.47 -17.19
CA GLY A 8 19.15 7.05 -17.48
C GLY A 8 20.58 6.70 -17.92
N GLY A 9 20.86 5.41 -17.97
CA GLY A 9 22.12 4.85 -18.49
C GLY A 9 23.08 4.34 -17.41
N ASN A 10 22.83 4.61 -16.14
CA ASN A 10 23.62 4.07 -15.03
C ASN A 10 23.15 2.66 -14.66
N ARG A 11 24.11 1.75 -14.42
CA ARG A 11 23.82 0.44 -13.82
C ARG A 11 23.71 0.57 -12.30
N LEU A 12 22.87 -0.28 -11.69
CA LEU A 12 22.63 -0.25 -10.27
C LEU A 12 23.50 -1.27 -9.53
N PHE A 13 24.20 -0.83 -8.49
CA PHE A 13 25.06 -1.66 -7.64
C PHE A 13 24.91 -1.27 -6.17
N GLY A 14 25.03 -2.24 -5.28
CA GLY A 14 25.05 -1.99 -3.85
C GLY A 14 23.99 -2.76 -3.09
N SER A 15 23.70 -2.31 -1.87
CA SER A 15 22.67 -2.90 -1.03
C SER A 15 21.66 -1.85 -0.58
N CYS A 16 20.41 -2.27 -0.43
CA CYS A 16 19.34 -1.41 0.05
C CYS A 16 18.44 -2.18 1.00
N ARG A 17 18.19 -1.60 2.18
CA ARG A 17 17.18 -2.13 3.09
C ARG A 17 15.79 -1.73 2.60
N VAL A 18 14.90 -2.70 2.49
CA VAL A 18 13.51 -2.45 2.10
C VAL A 18 12.76 -1.82 3.27
N GLN A 19 12.03 -0.73 2.99
CA GLN A 19 11.17 -0.06 3.99
C GLN A 19 10.04 -0.95 4.50
N GLY A 20 9.43 -0.57 5.62
CA GLY A 20 8.23 -1.22 6.11
C GLY A 20 7.04 -1.12 5.14
N SER A 21 6.17 -2.11 5.17
CA SER A 21 5.02 -2.20 4.27
C SER A 21 3.95 -1.16 4.60
N LYS A 22 3.65 -0.29 3.62
CA LYS A 22 2.50 0.61 3.70
C LYS A 22 1.20 -0.17 3.94
N ASN A 23 0.98 -1.19 3.11
CA ASN A 23 -0.26 -1.95 3.10
C ASN A 23 -0.45 -2.79 4.38
N ALA A 24 0.64 -3.15 5.08
CA ALA A 24 0.54 -3.75 6.41
C ALA A 24 0.35 -2.68 7.50
N SER A 25 1.07 -1.54 7.42
CA SER A 25 0.99 -0.49 8.46
C SER A 25 -0.43 0.04 8.64
N LEU A 26 -1.17 0.29 7.57
CA LEU A 26 -2.50 0.90 7.66
C LEU A 26 -3.52 0.05 8.45
N PRO A 27 -3.68 -1.27 8.19
CA PRO A 27 -4.56 -2.09 9.01
C PRO A 27 -4.05 -2.29 10.44
N LEU A 28 -2.72 -2.30 10.69
CA LEU A 28 -2.19 -2.37 12.04
C LEU A 28 -2.50 -1.09 12.84
N LEU A 29 -2.42 0.08 12.21
CA LEU A 29 -2.81 1.35 12.82
C LEU A 29 -4.31 1.35 13.15
N ALA A 30 -5.17 0.90 12.26
CA ALA A 30 -6.60 0.75 12.57
C ALA A 30 -6.85 -0.27 13.70
N ALA A 31 -6.10 -1.38 13.71
CA ALA A 31 -6.20 -2.41 14.74
C ALA A 31 -5.76 -1.91 16.13
N SER A 32 -4.82 -0.96 16.20
CA SER A 32 -4.28 -0.45 17.48
C SER A 32 -5.33 0.22 18.36
N MET A 33 -6.46 0.67 17.79
CA MET A 33 -7.54 1.29 18.54
C MET A 33 -8.69 0.35 18.96
N VAL A 34 -8.68 -0.91 18.50
CA VAL A 34 -9.78 -1.86 18.76
C VAL A 34 -9.95 -2.11 20.25
N PHE A 35 -8.86 -2.16 21.02
CA PHE A 35 -8.86 -2.32 22.46
C PHE A 35 -8.26 -1.11 23.19
N PRO A 36 -8.59 -0.87 24.49
CA PRO A 36 -7.98 0.19 25.29
C PRO A 36 -6.55 -0.20 25.72
N ALA A 37 -5.65 -0.35 24.74
CA ALA A 37 -4.29 -0.85 24.92
C ALA A 37 -3.25 0.19 24.50
N ARG A 38 -1.99 -0.11 24.81
CA ARG A 38 -0.81 0.58 24.26
C ARG A 38 -0.15 -0.30 23.22
N SER A 39 0.30 0.29 22.13
CA SER A 39 1.02 -0.42 21.07
C SER A 39 2.31 0.29 20.71
N VAL A 40 3.39 -0.46 20.58
CA VAL A 40 4.60 0.00 19.91
C VAL A 40 4.64 -0.69 18.55
N ILE A 41 4.59 0.09 17.48
CA ILE A 41 4.66 -0.42 16.11
C ILE A 41 5.95 0.07 15.48
N ARG A 42 6.86 -0.88 15.16
CA ARG A 42 8.19 -0.64 14.62
C ARG A 42 8.23 -0.80 13.12
N ASN A 43 9.26 -0.25 12.49
CA ASN A 43 9.49 -0.30 11.04
C ASN A 43 8.31 0.28 10.24
N VAL A 44 7.68 1.33 10.79
CA VAL A 44 6.61 2.05 10.11
C VAL A 44 7.23 3.03 9.09
N PRO A 45 6.86 2.94 7.79
CA PRO A 45 7.44 3.83 6.78
C PRO A 45 6.88 5.25 6.92
N ARG A 46 7.71 6.26 6.64
CA ARG A 46 7.31 7.67 6.64
C ARG A 46 6.61 8.02 5.33
N LEU A 47 5.30 7.87 5.31
CA LEU A 47 4.47 8.02 4.11
C LEU A 47 3.23 8.87 4.43
N ARG A 48 2.77 9.66 3.46
CA ARG A 48 1.55 10.48 3.62
C ARG A 48 0.32 9.66 4.02
N ASP A 49 0.18 8.43 3.53
CA ASP A 49 -0.94 7.56 3.91
C ASP A 49 -0.84 7.13 5.39
N VAL A 50 0.37 6.95 5.92
CA VAL A 50 0.62 6.67 7.34
C VAL A 50 0.31 7.89 8.19
N ASP A 51 0.76 9.08 7.78
CA ASP A 51 0.48 10.34 8.47
C ASP A 51 -1.03 10.59 8.56
N ALA A 52 -1.78 10.32 7.47
CA ALA A 52 -3.24 10.42 7.45
C ALA A 52 -3.89 9.42 8.42
N ALA A 53 -3.39 8.18 8.51
CA ALA A 53 -3.90 7.20 9.48
C ALA A 53 -3.61 7.61 10.92
N VAL A 54 -2.43 8.17 11.20
CA VAL A 54 -2.08 8.74 12.51
C VAL A 54 -2.99 9.92 12.86
N ALA A 55 -3.26 10.82 11.91
CA ALA A 55 -4.19 11.94 12.12
C ALA A 55 -5.62 11.44 12.44
N ILE A 56 -6.08 10.37 11.80
CA ILE A 56 -7.36 9.73 12.13
C ILE A 56 -7.33 9.20 13.58
N LEU A 57 -6.28 8.46 13.97
CA LEU A 57 -6.14 7.95 15.34
C LEU A 57 -6.18 9.07 16.39
N CYS A 58 -5.42 10.16 16.14
CA CYS A 58 -5.41 11.33 17.04
C CYS A 58 -6.79 11.99 17.13
N HIS A 59 -7.49 12.13 15.99
CA HIS A 59 -8.85 12.69 15.94
C HIS A 59 -9.84 11.84 16.77
N LEU A 60 -9.70 10.50 16.72
CA LEU A 60 -10.53 9.56 17.48
C LEU A 60 -10.18 9.50 18.98
N GLY A 61 -9.13 10.20 19.43
CA GLY A 61 -8.72 10.30 20.83
C GLY A 61 -7.55 9.43 21.25
N CYS A 62 -6.83 8.79 20.30
CA CYS A 62 -5.55 8.16 20.60
C CYS A 62 -4.46 9.21 20.85
N ARG A 63 -3.50 8.89 21.70
CA ARG A 63 -2.23 9.63 21.77
C ARG A 63 -1.20 8.88 20.95
N VAL A 64 -0.55 9.56 20.01
CA VAL A 64 0.45 8.95 19.13
C VAL A 64 1.73 9.77 19.20
N GLU A 65 2.83 9.11 19.51
CA GLU A 65 4.19 9.67 19.48
C GLU A 65 4.99 8.90 18.41
N ALA A 66 5.80 9.62 17.64
CA ALA A 66 6.59 9.03 16.54
C ALA A 66 8.08 9.26 16.80
N GLU A 67 8.88 8.20 16.79
CA GLU A 67 10.33 8.25 16.94
C GLU A 67 10.99 7.29 15.94
N GLU A 68 11.88 7.78 15.09
CA GLU A 68 12.79 6.99 14.20
C GLU A 68 12.18 5.74 13.52
N GLY A 69 10.95 5.87 12.97
CA GLY A 69 10.25 4.76 12.31
C GLY A 69 9.48 3.84 13.26
N GLU A 70 9.31 4.27 14.52
CA GLU A 70 8.46 3.64 15.52
C GLU A 70 7.28 4.55 15.87
N LEU A 71 6.13 3.96 16.12
CA LEU A 71 4.94 4.66 16.60
C LEU A 71 4.53 4.09 17.96
N TYR A 72 4.43 4.96 18.95
CA TYR A 72 3.92 4.70 20.30
C TYR A 72 2.48 5.16 20.35
N ILE A 73 1.53 4.23 20.43
CA ILE A 73 0.10 4.50 20.34
C ILE A 73 -0.56 4.13 21.68
N ASP A 74 -1.22 5.10 22.31
CA ASP A 74 -2.06 4.87 23.49
C ASP A 74 -3.54 5.08 23.11
N ALA A 75 -4.27 3.97 22.98
CA ALA A 75 -5.68 3.94 22.55
C ALA A 75 -6.67 3.87 23.73
N ARG A 76 -6.22 4.07 24.99
CA ARG A 76 -7.09 3.96 26.16
C ARG A 76 -8.15 5.05 26.24
N SER A 77 -7.89 6.22 25.64
CA SER A 77 -8.77 7.40 25.66
C SER A 77 -9.61 7.60 24.39
N VAL A 78 -9.76 6.57 23.55
CA VAL A 78 -10.62 6.63 22.36
C VAL A 78 -12.07 6.86 22.77
N THR A 79 -12.67 7.94 22.22
CA THR A 79 -14.07 8.34 22.48
C THR A 79 -14.82 8.70 21.19
N GLY A 80 -14.10 8.96 20.09
CA GLY A 80 -14.69 9.32 18.80
C GLY A 80 -15.14 8.11 17.98
N ALA A 81 -16.26 8.22 17.27
CA ALA A 81 -16.78 7.23 16.34
C ALA A 81 -17.00 7.79 14.92
N GLU A 82 -16.63 9.06 14.70
CA GLU A 82 -16.78 9.78 13.43
C GLU A 82 -15.43 10.18 12.86
N ILE A 83 -15.21 9.92 11.57
CA ILE A 83 -14.04 10.39 10.83
C ILE A 83 -14.51 11.46 9.83
N PRO A 84 -14.04 12.72 9.98
CA PRO A 84 -14.44 13.82 9.09
C PRO A 84 -14.06 13.56 7.63
N HIS A 85 -14.85 14.10 6.71
CA HIS A 85 -14.63 13.98 5.25
C HIS A 85 -13.19 14.39 4.85
N ALA A 86 -12.64 15.44 5.44
CA ALA A 86 -11.28 15.89 5.13
C ALA A 86 -10.23 14.79 5.37
N LEU A 87 -10.28 14.08 6.52
CA LEU A 87 -9.38 12.99 6.84
C LEU A 87 -9.64 11.74 5.95
N MET A 88 -10.92 11.45 5.65
CA MET A 88 -11.27 10.37 4.73
C MET A 88 -10.75 10.60 3.31
N ALA A 89 -10.70 11.86 2.86
CA ALA A 89 -10.23 12.23 1.53
C ALA A 89 -8.69 12.07 1.36
N GLU A 90 -7.93 12.24 2.46
CA GLU A 90 -6.46 12.11 2.44
C GLU A 90 -6.01 10.69 2.11
N MET A 91 -6.71 9.67 2.62
CA MET A 91 -6.35 8.28 2.45
C MET A 91 -7.55 7.41 2.08
N ARG A 92 -7.54 6.81 0.89
CA ARG A 92 -8.66 5.98 0.40
C ARG A 92 -8.93 4.73 1.21
N SER A 93 -7.87 4.13 1.77
CA SER A 93 -7.97 2.95 2.64
C SER A 93 -8.54 3.26 4.02
N SER A 94 -8.88 4.52 4.31
CA SER A 94 -9.51 4.92 5.59
C SER A 94 -10.82 4.19 5.89
N VAL A 95 -11.49 3.62 4.88
CA VAL A 95 -12.64 2.71 5.07
C VAL A 95 -12.34 1.53 6.00
N ILE A 96 -11.08 1.14 6.18
CA ILE A 96 -10.67 0.06 7.07
C ILE A 96 -10.97 0.38 8.55
N PHE A 97 -11.02 1.68 8.92
CA PHE A 97 -11.38 2.09 10.28
C PHE A 97 -12.83 1.74 10.64
N MET A 98 -13.69 1.43 9.67
CA MET A 98 -15.10 1.10 9.94
C MET A 98 -15.25 -0.12 10.86
N GLY A 99 -14.50 -1.20 10.57
CA GLY A 99 -14.50 -2.40 11.42
C GLY A 99 -13.91 -2.15 12.80
N ALA A 100 -12.82 -1.36 12.88
CA ALA A 100 -12.19 -1.01 14.14
C ALA A 100 -13.10 -0.13 15.02
N LEU A 101 -13.79 0.85 14.43
CA LEU A 101 -14.77 1.72 15.14
C LEU A 101 -15.96 0.93 15.65
N LEU A 102 -16.53 0.04 14.82
CA LEU A 102 -17.62 -0.84 15.26
C LEU A 102 -17.19 -1.72 16.43
N ALA A 103 -15.99 -2.30 16.37
CA ALA A 103 -15.45 -3.12 17.46
C ALA A 103 -15.24 -2.30 18.74
N ARG A 104 -14.74 -1.06 18.61
CA ARG A 104 -14.38 -0.22 19.76
C ARG A 104 -15.53 0.56 20.35
N CYS A 105 -16.37 1.17 19.49
CA CYS A 105 -17.38 2.15 19.87
C CYS A 105 -18.82 1.64 19.69
N GLY A 106 -19.02 0.52 18.98
CA GLY A 106 -20.35 0.04 18.58
C GLY A 106 -21.00 0.87 17.47
N GLU A 107 -20.33 1.91 17.00
CA GLU A 107 -20.79 2.76 15.91
C GLU A 107 -19.61 3.29 15.07
N ALA A 108 -19.88 3.63 13.81
CA ALA A 108 -18.93 4.26 12.93
C ALA A 108 -19.64 5.21 11.96
N ARG A 109 -19.15 6.45 11.84
CA ARG A 109 -19.60 7.41 10.85
C ARG A 109 -18.42 7.82 9.96
N LEU A 110 -18.57 7.60 8.65
CA LEU A 110 -17.53 7.79 7.66
C LEU A 110 -18.11 8.43 6.41
N SER A 111 -17.40 9.36 5.78
CA SER A 111 -17.72 9.83 4.44
C SER A 111 -16.90 9.08 3.41
N LEU A 112 -17.54 8.46 2.41
CA LEU A 112 -16.79 7.78 1.35
C LEU A 112 -15.97 8.79 0.56
N PRO A 113 -14.68 8.55 0.34
CA PRO A 113 -13.89 9.35 -0.57
C PRO A 113 -14.46 9.18 -1.99
N GLY A 114 -14.67 10.28 -2.71
CA GLY A 114 -15.16 10.29 -4.08
C GLY A 114 -14.41 9.36 -5.04
N GLY A 115 -14.96 9.12 -6.22
CA GLY A 115 -14.55 8.11 -7.21
C GLY A 115 -13.05 7.90 -7.43
N CYS A 116 -12.65 6.65 -7.70
CA CYS A 116 -11.26 6.27 -7.93
C CYS A 116 -10.87 6.38 -9.40
N GLN A 117 -9.69 6.92 -9.66
CA GLN A 117 -9.12 6.97 -11.00
C GLN A 117 -8.75 5.57 -11.55
N LEU A 118 -8.52 4.56 -10.70
CA LEU A 118 -8.22 3.17 -11.09
C LEU A 118 -9.46 2.30 -11.37
N GLY A 119 -10.68 2.84 -11.21
CA GLY A 119 -11.93 2.13 -11.41
C GLY A 119 -12.85 2.20 -10.19
N LYS A 120 -14.01 1.55 -10.30
CA LYS A 120 -14.95 1.40 -9.19
C LYS A 120 -14.30 0.55 -8.10
N ARG A 121 -14.29 1.06 -6.86
CA ARG A 121 -13.90 0.29 -5.69
C ARG A 121 -15.12 0.15 -4.78
N PRO A 122 -16.02 -0.77 -5.11
CA PRO A 122 -17.22 -0.98 -4.32
C PRO A 122 -16.82 -1.47 -2.92
N ILE A 123 -17.52 -0.98 -1.91
CA ILE A 123 -17.33 -1.41 -0.51
C ILE A 123 -18.40 -2.41 -0.08
N ASP A 124 -19.16 -2.94 -1.03
CA ASP A 124 -20.27 -3.86 -0.80
C ASP A 124 -19.85 -5.10 0.00
N LEU A 125 -18.64 -5.64 -0.24
CA LEU A 125 -18.11 -6.77 0.53
C LEU A 125 -17.82 -6.37 1.98
N HIS A 126 -17.31 -5.15 2.23
CA HIS A 126 -17.13 -4.64 3.59
C HIS A 126 -18.47 -4.55 4.32
N LEU A 127 -19.46 -3.91 3.68
CA LEU A 127 -20.79 -3.72 4.28
C LEU A 127 -21.51 -5.05 4.49
N SER A 128 -21.39 -5.99 3.54
CA SER A 128 -21.97 -7.33 3.66
C SER A 128 -21.40 -8.09 4.85
N ALA A 129 -20.07 -8.06 5.04
CA ALA A 129 -19.40 -8.72 6.16
C ALA A 129 -19.86 -8.14 7.52
N LEU A 130 -19.95 -6.82 7.63
CA LEU A 130 -20.38 -6.17 8.87
C LEU A 130 -21.86 -6.39 9.17
N ARG A 131 -22.73 -6.40 8.14
CA ARG A 131 -24.15 -6.76 8.31
C ARG A 131 -24.34 -8.20 8.79
N ALA A 132 -23.53 -9.13 8.28
CA ALA A 132 -23.57 -10.53 8.72
C ALA A 132 -23.26 -10.65 10.23
N MET A 133 -22.45 -9.76 10.79
CA MET A 133 -22.13 -9.68 12.23
C MET A 133 -23.16 -8.85 13.03
N GLY A 134 -24.27 -8.41 12.41
CA GLY A 134 -25.36 -7.70 13.10
C GLY A 134 -25.26 -6.17 13.06
N ALA A 135 -24.38 -5.60 12.24
CA ALA A 135 -24.34 -4.14 12.07
C ALA A 135 -25.51 -3.63 11.21
N GLU A 136 -26.22 -2.64 11.73
CA GLU A 136 -27.17 -1.83 10.97
C GLU A 136 -26.40 -0.77 10.20
N ILE A 137 -26.60 -0.69 8.87
CA ILE A 137 -25.86 0.20 8.01
C ILE A 137 -26.81 1.00 7.14
N SER A 138 -26.77 2.31 7.25
CA SER A 138 -27.45 3.26 6.38
C SER A 138 -26.44 4.12 5.61
N GLN A 139 -26.87 4.65 4.48
CA GLN A 139 -26.05 5.53 3.64
C GLN A 139 -26.90 6.73 3.22
N GLU A 140 -26.37 7.93 3.44
CA GLU A 140 -26.94 9.20 3.03
C GLU A 140 -25.92 9.97 2.18
N GLY A 141 -26.11 9.96 0.87
CA GLY A 141 -25.14 10.54 -0.07
C GLY A 141 -23.80 9.79 -0.03
N SER A 142 -22.74 10.49 0.35
CA SER A 142 -21.39 9.90 0.58
C SER A 142 -21.19 9.37 1.99
N ASP A 143 -22.08 9.70 2.94
CA ASP A 143 -21.91 9.33 4.34
C ASP A 143 -22.47 7.95 4.63
N ILE A 144 -21.69 7.17 5.38
CA ILE A 144 -22.06 5.83 5.85
C ILE A 144 -22.16 5.87 7.36
N PHE A 145 -23.27 5.38 7.86
CA PHE A 145 -23.55 5.21 9.27
C PHE A 145 -23.67 3.71 9.55
N CYS A 146 -22.81 3.21 10.43
CA CYS A 146 -22.84 1.84 10.90
C CYS A 146 -23.08 1.84 12.39
N ARG A 147 -23.97 0.97 12.89
CA ARG A 147 -24.24 0.82 14.31
C ARG A 147 -24.47 -0.65 14.64
N ALA A 148 -23.94 -1.09 15.75
CA ALA A 148 -24.22 -2.39 16.32
C ALA A 148 -24.26 -2.26 17.84
N ALA A 149 -25.41 -2.53 18.47
CA ALA A 149 -25.49 -2.61 19.92
C ALA A 149 -24.55 -3.71 20.45
N LYS A 150 -24.37 -4.76 19.66
CA LYS A 150 -23.49 -5.89 19.92
C LYS A 150 -23.19 -6.61 18.61
N LEU A 151 -21.92 -6.84 18.34
CA LEU A 151 -21.51 -7.68 17.22
C LEU A 151 -21.59 -9.16 17.59
N HIS A 152 -22.00 -10.01 16.65
CA HIS A 152 -22.13 -11.44 16.82
C HIS A 152 -21.22 -12.19 15.85
N GLY A 153 -20.70 -13.32 16.27
CA GLY A 153 -20.00 -14.25 15.39
C GLY A 153 -20.85 -14.67 14.21
N ALA A 154 -20.24 -14.77 13.04
CA ALA A 154 -20.93 -15.02 11.80
C ALA A 154 -20.10 -15.90 10.84
N GLU A 155 -20.79 -16.63 9.95
CA GLU A 155 -20.19 -17.22 8.75
C GLU A 155 -20.24 -16.15 7.64
N ILE A 156 -19.07 -15.66 7.21
CA ILE A 156 -18.91 -14.63 6.19
C ILE A 156 -18.29 -15.30 4.97
N GLU A 157 -18.93 -15.15 3.82
CA GLU A 157 -18.40 -15.61 2.53
C GLU A 157 -18.09 -14.42 1.64
N LEU A 158 -16.80 -14.23 1.32
CA LEU A 158 -16.34 -13.22 0.38
C LEU A 158 -16.28 -13.82 -1.02
N ARG A 159 -17.16 -13.36 -1.92
CA ARG A 159 -17.18 -13.82 -3.33
C ARG A 159 -15.91 -13.48 -4.12
N PHE A 160 -15.09 -12.56 -3.60
CA PHE A 160 -13.80 -12.17 -4.10
C PHE A 160 -12.85 -11.94 -2.91
N PRO A 161 -11.59 -12.42 -2.93
CA PRO A 161 -10.65 -12.25 -1.82
C PRO A 161 -10.18 -10.78 -1.72
N SER A 162 -11.09 -9.92 -1.26
CA SER A 162 -10.85 -8.50 -1.06
C SER A 162 -10.02 -8.28 0.20
N VAL A 163 -8.83 -7.70 0.06
CA VAL A 163 -7.94 -7.36 1.19
C VAL A 163 -8.68 -6.50 2.20
N GLY A 164 -9.20 -5.35 1.78
CA GLY A 164 -9.85 -4.42 2.71
C GLY A 164 -11.12 -4.97 3.37
N ALA A 165 -11.92 -5.79 2.66
CA ALA A 165 -13.09 -6.43 3.27
C ALA A 165 -12.70 -7.48 4.31
N THR A 166 -11.64 -8.26 4.03
CA THR A 166 -11.06 -9.21 4.98
C THR A 166 -10.57 -8.50 6.23
N GLU A 167 -9.81 -7.41 6.08
CA GLU A 167 -9.30 -6.59 7.18
C GLU A 167 -10.43 -6.01 8.05
N ASN A 168 -11.45 -5.41 7.42
CA ASN A 168 -12.60 -4.88 8.16
C ASN A 168 -13.36 -5.97 8.92
N ALA A 169 -13.57 -7.14 8.31
CA ALA A 169 -14.23 -8.26 8.97
C ALA A 169 -13.40 -8.78 10.15
N MET A 170 -12.06 -8.88 10.00
CA MET A 170 -11.16 -9.29 11.08
C MET A 170 -11.21 -8.30 12.25
N LEU A 171 -11.17 -6.99 11.96
CA LEU A 171 -11.21 -5.93 12.98
C LEU A 171 -12.53 -5.93 13.76
N ALA A 172 -13.66 -6.00 13.05
CA ALA A 172 -14.97 -6.04 13.68
C ALA A 172 -15.17 -7.32 14.51
N ALA A 173 -14.69 -8.47 14.03
CA ALA A 173 -14.81 -9.75 14.70
C ALA A 173 -14.04 -9.83 16.03
N CYS A 174 -13.08 -8.92 16.29
CA CYS A 174 -12.37 -8.85 17.57
C CYS A 174 -13.32 -8.58 18.77
N ALA A 175 -14.45 -7.87 18.55
CA ALA A 175 -15.43 -7.55 19.57
C ALA A 175 -16.73 -8.37 19.44
N ALA A 176 -16.81 -9.28 18.46
CA ALA A 176 -17.99 -10.09 18.23
C ALA A 176 -18.11 -11.22 19.27
N GLU A 177 -19.33 -11.45 19.78
CA GLU A 177 -19.60 -12.59 20.64
C GLU A 177 -19.78 -13.87 19.83
N GLY A 178 -19.06 -14.90 20.22
CA GLY A 178 -19.06 -16.19 19.52
C GLY A 178 -17.95 -16.32 18.50
N ARG A 179 -18.17 -17.19 17.51
CA ARG A 179 -17.17 -17.52 16.48
C ARG A 179 -17.52 -16.84 15.17
N THR A 180 -16.55 -16.14 14.60
CA THR A 180 -16.61 -15.63 13.23
C THR A 180 -15.72 -16.48 12.31
N THR A 181 -16.26 -16.90 11.16
CA THR A 181 -15.53 -17.61 10.11
C THR A 181 -15.60 -16.78 8.83
N ILE A 182 -14.45 -16.41 8.28
CA ILE A 182 -14.35 -15.65 7.03
C ILE A 182 -13.84 -16.62 5.96
N ARG A 183 -14.68 -16.99 4.98
CA ARG A 183 -14.33 -17.81 3.82
C ARG A 183 -14.07 -16.95 2.59
N GLY A 184 -13.20 -17.41 1.69
CA GLY A 184 -12.74 -16.60 0.55
C GLY A 184 -11.94 -15.39 0.98
N ALA A 185 -11.28 -15.46 2.13
CA ALA A 185 -10.44 -14.39 2.68
C ALA A 185 -9.26 -14.10 1.75
N ALA A 186 -8.80 -12.86 1.79
CA ALA A 186 -7.53 -12.45 1.17
C ALA A 186 -6.37 -13.16 1.89
N ARG A 187 -5.32 -13.49 1.12
CA ARG A 187 -4.22 -14.36 1.58
C ARG A 187 -2.89 -13.63 1.65
N GLU A 188 -2.89 -12.34 1.36
CA GLU A 188 -1.72 -11.47 1.32
C GLU A 188 -0.92 -11.51 2.63
N PRO A 189 0.40 -11.35 2.59
CA PRO A 189 1.25 -11.27 3.79
C PRO A 189 0.78 -10.20 4.79
N GLU A 190 0.15 -9.14 4.31
CA GLU A 190 -0.42 -8.07 5.11
C GLU A 190 -1.57 -8.57 6.01
N ILE A 191 -2.36 -9.54 5.53
CA ILE A 191 -3.42 -10.20 6.31
C ILE A 191 -2.82 -11.10 7.40
N VAL A 192 -1.72 -11.80 7.07
CA VAL A 192 -0.98 -12.60 8.06
C VAL A 192 -0.41 -11.70 9.17
N SER A 193 0.14 -10.55 8.79
CA SER A 193 0.66 -9.55 9.75
C SER A 193 -0.45 -9.00 10.65
N LEU A 194 -1.63 -8.71 10.09
CA LEU A 194 -2.78 -8.26 10.86
C LEU A 194 -3.22 -9.34 11.87
N GLN A 195 -3.27 -10.62 11.45
CA GLN A 195 -3.57 -11.72 12.39
C GLN A 195 -2.54 -11.78 13.52
N GLN A 196 -1.25 -11.71 13.21
CA GLN A 196 -0.19 -11.79 14.22
C GLN A 196 -0.27 -10.63 15.22
N TYR A 197 -0.54 -9.42 14.72
CA TYR A 197 -0.73 -8.25 15.58
C TYR A 197 -1.97 -8.37 16.47
N LEU A 198 -3.11 -8.78 15.92
CA LEU A 198 -4.34 -9.01 16.68
C LEU A 198 -4.15 -10.11 17.74
N ALA A 199 -3.44 -11.18 17.40
CA ALA A 199 -3.10 -12.24 18.35
C ALA A 199 -2.20 -11.73 19.48
N SER A 200 -1.26 -10.82 19.20
CA SER A 200 -0.42 -10.17 20.21
C SER A 200 -1.23 -9.27 21.15
N LEU A 201 -2.35 -8.72 20.70
CA LEU A 201 -3.33 -7.99 21.51
C LEU A 201 -4.29 -8.91 22.28
N GLY A 202 -4.20 -10.23 22.11
CA GLY A 202 -5.00 -11.21 22.83
C GLY A 202 -6.24 -11.71 22.08
N VAL A 203 -6.34 -11.47 20.76
CA VAL A 203 -7.41 -12.04 19.93
C VAL A 203 -7.13 -13.50 19.61
N HIS A 204 -8.14 -14.37 19.75
CA HIS A 204 -8.05 -15.77 19.37
C HIS A 204 -8.40 -15.93 17.87
N ILE A 205 -7.37 -15.85 17.03
CA ILE A 205 -7.48 -15.80 15.57
C ILE A 205 -6.49 -16.76 14.90
N THR A 206 -6.93 -17.45 13.84
CA THR A 206 -6.12 -18.39 13.05
C THR A 206 -6.56 -18.40 11.58
N GLY A 207 -5.71 -18.93 10.70
CA GLY A 207 -6.05 -19.22 9.30
C GLY A 207 -5.62 -18.16 8.28
N ALA A 208 -5.07 -17.00 8.68
CA ALA A 208 -4.55 -16.02 7.74
C ALA A 208 -3.42 -16.60 6.86
N GLY A 209 -3.40 -16.20 5.59
CA GLY A 209 -2.58 -16.84 4.55
C GLY A 209 -3.27 -17.99 3.84
N GLY A 210 -4.31 -18.59 4.45
CA GLY A 210 -5.28 -19.48 3.82
C GLY A 210 -6.50 -18.73 3.30
N ASP A 211 -7.47 -19.48 2.78
CA ASP A 211 -8.73 -18.93 2.28
C ASP A 211 -9.82 -18.81 3.36
N THR A 212 -9.53 -19.29 4.58
CA THR A 212 -10.47 -19.30 5.68
C THR A 212 -9.81 -18.82 6.97
N ILE A 213 -10.36 -17.75 7.57
CA ILE A 213 -9.90 -17.18 8.83
C ILE A 213 -10.97 -17.41 9.89
N VAL A 214 -10.55 -17.82 11.08
CA VAL A 214 -11.44 -18.08 12.22
C VAL A 214 -11.05 -17.19 13.40
N ILE A 215 -12.04 -16.50 13.97
CA ILE A 215 -11.88 -15.60 15.13
C ILE A 215 -12.86 -16.04 16.21
N CYS A 216 -12.38 -16.27 17.44
CA CYS A 216 -13.16 -16.82 18.54
C CYS A 216 -13.15 -15.87 19.76
N GLY A 217 -13.32 -14.56 19.54
CA GLY A 217 -13.28 -13.55 20.59
C GLY A 217 -11.86 -13.15 21.00
N ALA A 218 -11.75 -12.42 22.10
CA ALA A 218 -10.50 -11.89 22.59
C ALA A 218 -10.39 -11.94 24.11
N SER A 219 -9.15 -12.05 24.59
CA SER A 219 -8.72 -11.78 25.97
C SER A 219 -7.74 -10.59 25.92
N PRO A 220 -8.25 -9.32 25.88
CA PRO A 220 -7.43 -8.16 25.56
C PRO A 220 -6.25 -7.99 26.49
N ARG A 221 -5.08 -7.65 25.94
CA ARG A 221 -3.86 -7.31 26.66
C ARG A 221 -3.71 -5.79 26.76
N GLU A 222 -3.05 -5.33 27.80
CA GLU A 222 -2.84 -3.90 28.06
C GLU A 222 -1.82 -3.26 27.11
N SER A 223 -0.90 -4.07 26.55
CA SER A 223 0.12 -3.57 25.64
C SER A 223 0.62 -4.66 24.68
N THR A 224 1.16 -4.20 23.53
CA THR A 224 1.84 -5.05 22.54
C THR A 224 3.00 -4.30 21.90
N ASP A 225 3.96 -5.07 21.35
CA ASP A 225 5.06 -4.61 20.52
C ASP A 225 5.05 -5.43 19.23
N PHE A 226 5.11 -4.77 18.08
CA PHE A 226 5.01 -5.42 16.77
C PHE A 226 5.85 -4.73 15.71
N THR A 227 6.54 -5.50 14.88
CA THR A 227 7.33 -4.98 13.77
C THR A 227 6.60 -5.18 12.45
N VAL A 228 6.37 -4.10 11.71
CA VAL A 228 5.79 -4.12 10.36
C VAL A 228 6.74 -4.87 9.42
N PRO A 229 6.27 -5.87 8.65
CA PRO A 229 7.09 -6.52 7.64
C PRO A 229 7.50 -5.56 6.54
N SER A 230 8.55 -5.87 5.82
CA SER A 230 9.01 -5.06 4.68
C SER A 230 8.02 -5.04 3.54
N ASP A 231 8.02 -3.94 2.78
CA ASP A 231 7.08 -3.73 1.65
C ASP A 231 7.51 -4.54 0.42
N ARG A 232 6.75 -5.61 0.14
CA ARG A 232 6.98 -6.49 -1.02
C ARG A 232 6.85 -5.77 -2.36
N ILE A 233 6.08 -4.68 -2.45
CA ILE A 233 5.93 -3.91 -3.70
C ILE A 233 7.13 -2.97 -3.89
N VAL A 234 7.68 -2.40 -2.82
CA VAL A 234 8.94 -1.64 -2.88
C VAL A 234 10.10 -2.57 -3.23
N ALA A 235 10.18 -3.77 -2.62
CA ALA A 235 11.16 -4.80 -3.00
C ALA A 235 11.05 -5.15 -4.49
N SER A 236 9.82 -5.40 -4.98
CA SER A 236 9.54 -5.66 -6.40
C SER A 236 9.98 -4.49 -7.28
N THR A 237 9.78 -3.25 -6.84
CA THR A 237 10.15 -2.06 -7.60
C THR A 237 11.65 -1.92 -7.76
N LEU A 238 12.41 -2.10 -6.67
CA LEU A 238 13.88 -2.07 -6.69
C LEU A 238 14.45 -3.22 -7.53
N ALA A 239 13.87 -4.42 -7.42
CA ALA A 239 14.24 -5.56 -8.24
C ALA A 239 14.01 -5.29 -9.74
N CYS A 240 12.86 -4.73 -10.13
CA CYS A 240 12.56 -4.33 -11.49
C CYS A 240 13.47 -3.19 -11.99
N ALA A 241 13.84 -2.24 -11.13
CA ALA A 241 14.79 -1.18 -11.46
C ALA A 241 16.17 -1.76 -11.82
N CYS A 242 16.69 -2.70 -11.01
CA CYS A 242 17.93 -3.39 -11.29
C CYS A 242 17.86 -4.24 -12.57
N ALA A 243 16.76 -4.98 -12.76
CA ALA A 243 16.55 -5.77 -13.95
C ALA A 243 16.63 -4.91 -15.22
N ALA A 244 15.96 -3.76 -15.23
CA ALA A 244 15.89 -2.84 -16.36
C ALA A 244 17.22 -2.10 -16.64
N ALA A 245 17.82 -1.52 -15.60
CA ALA A 245 19.05 -0.72 -15.72
C ALA A 245 20.30 -1.58 -15.86
N GLY A 246 20.24 -2.86 -15.46
CA GLY A 246 21.39 -3.75 -15.31
C GLY A 246 22.16 -3.44 -14.01
N GLY A 247 23.05 -4.35 -13.64
CA GLY A 247 23.86 -4.25 -12.44
C GLY A 247 23.63 -5.41 -11.48
N ARG A 248 23.92 -5.19 -10.19
CA ARG A 248 23.74 -6.17 -9.11
C ARG A 248 23.40 -5.48 -7.81
N ILE A 249 22.24 -5.77 -7.27
CA ILE A 249 21.81 -5.21 -5.99
C ILE A 249 21.48 -6.31 -4.98
N ILE A 250 21.61 -5.97 -3.70
CA ILE A 250 21.20 -6.80 -2.58
C ILE A 250 20.11 -6.08 -1.81
N LEU A 251 18.92 -6.68 -1.77
CA LEU A 251 17.80 -6.21 -0.96
C LEU A 251 17.86 -6.92 0.40
N THR A 252 17.88 -6.16 1.50
CA THR A 252 17.87 -6.71 2.86
C THR A 252 16.53 -6.41 3.53
N GLY A 253 16.09 -7.29 4.42
CA GLY A 253 14.77 -7.24 5.02
C GLY A 253 13.65 -7.58 4.03
N ALA A 254 13.94 -8.19 2.90
CA ALA A 254 13.01 -8.53 1.84
C ALA A 254 12.69 -10.02 1.87
N ASP A 255 11.58 -10.43 2.49
CA ASP A 255 11.15 -11.82 2.45
C ASP A 255 10.78 -12.21 1.00
N PRO A 256 11.54 -13.12 0.36
CA PRO A 256 11.30 -13.53 -1.02
C PRO A 256 9.94 -14.18 -1.23
N GLU A 257 9.41 -14.89 -0.23
CA GLU A 257 8.11 -15.56 -0.29
C GLU A 257 6.97 -14.57 -0.54
N HIS A 258 7.13 -13.31 -0.11
CA HIS A 258 6.11 -12.29 -0.27
C HIS A 258 5.96 -11.76 -1.71
N PHE A 259 6.96 -11.98 -2.59
CA PHE A 259 6.93 -11.51 -3.98
C PHE A 259 7.55 -12.49 -5.00
N LEU A 260 7.49 -13.79 -4.70
CA LEU A 260 8.00 -14.87 -5.56
C LEU A 260 7.57 -14.77 -7.01
N THR A 261 6.32 -14.38 -7.27
CA THR A 261 5.82 -14.26 -8.66
C THR A 261 6.52 -13.17 -9.44
N VAL A 262 6.94 -12.08 -8.79
CA VAL A 262 7.74 -11.03 -9.43
C VAL A 262 9.15 -11.55 -9.72
N LEU A 263 9.79 -12.20 -8.72
CA LEU A 263 11.11 -12.82 -8.89
C LEU A 263 11.10 -13.87 -10.00
N HIS A 264 10.04 -14.67 -10.10
CA HIS A 264 9.87 -15.66 -11.18
C HIS A 264 9.89 -14.99 -12.57
N PHE A 265 9.12 -13.91 -12.78
CA PHE A 265 9.11 -13.23 -14.08
C PHE A 265 10.43 -12.51 -14.37
N LEU A 266 11.13 -12.00 -13.36
CA LEU A 266 12.47 -11.43 -13.55
C LEU A 266 13.49 -12.51 -13.91
N ASN A 267 13.41 -13.69 -13.32
CA ASN A 267 14.25 -14.83 -13.69
C ASN A 267 13.94 -15.33 -15.10
N GLU A 268 12.64 -15.45 -15.47
CA GLU A 268 12.23 -15.78 -16.85
C GLU A 268 12.74 -14.72 -17.86
N ALA A 269 12.80 -13.45 -17.42
CA ALA A 269 13.33 -12.37 -18.23
C ALA A 269 14.88 -12.38 -18.36
N GLY A 270 15.58 -13.27 -17.65
CA GLY A 270 17.04 -13.45 -17.75
C GLY A 270 17.83 -12.78 -16.61
N CYS A 271 17.20 -12.43 -15.51
CA CYS A 271 17.92 -12.02 -14.30
C CYS A 271 18.40 -13.25 -13.50
N ASP A 272 19.60 -13.16 -12.94
CA ASP A 272 20.05 -14.11 -11.94
C ASP A 272 19.55 -13.66 -10.55
N ILE A 273 18.86 -14.57 -9.84
CA ILE A 273 18.26 -14.27 -8.54
C ILE A 273 18.74 -15.31 -7.54
N ILE A 274 19.31 -14.82 -6.44
CA ILE A 274 19.72 -15.64 -5.29
C ILE A 274 19.01 -15.08 -4.06
N HIS A 275 18.40 -15.93 -3.27
CA HIS A 275 17.77 -15.49 -2.02
C HIS A 275 18.05 -16.44 -0.87
N PHE A 276 18.16 -15.88 0.32
CA PHE A 276 18.34 -16.61 1.57
C PHE A 276 17.75 -15.80 2.73
N ASN A 277 16.86 -16.39 3.48
CA ASN A 277 16.06 -15.73 4.53
C ASN A 277 15.39 -14.47 3.96
N ASP A 278 15.66 -13.29 4.55
CA ASP A 278 15.15 -11.98 4.17
C ASP A 278 16.10 -11.16 3.28
N ILE A 279 17.01 -11.85 2.59
CA ILE A 279 17.98 -11.25 1.67
C ILE A 279 17.68 -11.75 0.26
N VAL A 280 17.58 -10.83 -0.70
CA VAL A 280 17.40 -11.15 -2.12
C VAL A 280 18.46 -10.40 -2.93
N GLU A 281 19.28 -11.14 -3.65
CA GLU A 281 20.24 -10.61 -4.61
C GLU A 281 19.67 -10.73 -6.03
N ILE A 282 19.71 -9.65 -6.79
CA ILE A 282 19.30 -9.58 -8.18
C ILE A 282 20.48 -9.10 -9.01
N SER A 283 20.83 -9.86 -10.06
CA SER A 283 21.83 -9.48 -11.07
C SER A 283 21.21 -9.47 -12.45
N SER A 284 21.53 -8.45 -13.24
CA SER A 284 21.07 -8.30 -14.64
C SER A 284 22.14 -7.67 -15.49
N ASN A 285 22.27 -8.10 -16.74
CA ASN A 285 23.10 -7.42 -17.74
C ASN A 285 22.38 -6.23 -18.41
N GLY A 286 21.07 -6.04 -18.13
CA GLY A 286 20.21 -5.02 -18.74
C GLY A 286 19.61 -5.44 -20.07
N GLU A 287 19.90 -6.66 -20.56
CA GLU A 287 19.34 -7.25 -21.78
C GLU A 287 18.31 -8.31 -21.40
N LEU A 288 17.05 -7.90 -21.31
CA LEU A 288 15.96 -8.76 -20.88
C LEU A 288 15.27 -9.46 -22.04
N HIS A 289 14.69 -10.62 -21.76
CA HIS A 289 13.77 -11.33 -22.64
C HIS A 289 12.33 -11.12 -22.19
N ALA A 290 11.40 -11.01 -23.12
CA ALA A 290 10.00 -10.77 -22.84
C ALA A 290 9.30 -12.06 -22.35
N PRO A 291 8.85 -12.18 -21.09
CA PRO A 291 7.92 -13.22 -20.67
C PRO A 291 6.69 -13.23 -21.57
N LYS A 292 6.23 -14.39 -22.01
CA LYS A 292 5.15 -14.48 -23.00
C LYS A 292 3.84 -13.91 -22.48
N ARG A 293 3.49 -14.22 -21.25
CA ARG A 293 2.20 -13.84 -20.65
C ARG A 293 2.32 -13.57 -19.16
N ILE A 294 1.74 -12.45 -18.73
CA ILE A 294 1.60 -12.04 -17.33
C ILE A 294 0.11 -11.82 -17.07
N VAL A 295 -0.43 -12.43 -16.02
CA VAL A 295 -1.82 -12.26 -15.60
C VAL A 295 -1.83 -11.85 -14.15
N THR A 296 -2.44 -10.70 -13.83
CA THR A 296 -2.62 -10.29 -12.44
C THR A 296 -3.67 -11.17 -11.76
N ALA A 297 -3.48 -11.47 -10.49
CA ALA A 297 -4.43 -12.25 -9.71
C ALA A 297 -4.25 -11.93 -8.21
N PRO A 298 -5.27 -12.23 -7.37
CA PRO A 298 -5.11 -12.19 -5.92
C PRO A 298 -3.93 -13.05 -5.46
N TYR A 299 -3.32 -12.69 -4.36
CA TYR A 299 -2.19 -13.42 -3.79
C TYR A 299 -2.53 -14.91 -3.55
N PRO A 300 -1.63 -15.87 -3.89
CA PRO A 300 -0.23 -15.69 -4.28
C PRO A 300 0.01 -15.47 -5.79
N GLY A 301 -1.00 -15.06 -6.56
CA GLY A 301 -0.83 -14.69 -7.95
C GLY A 301 -0.02 -13.41 -8.14
N PHE A 302 0.18 -13.01 -9.42
CA PHE A 302 0.97 -11.81 -9.72
C PHE A 302 0.23 -10.54 -9.28
N PRO A 303 0.83 -9.70 -8.40
CA PRO A 303 0.10 -8.58 -7.80
C PRO A 303 -0.12 -7.43 -8.80
N THR A 304 -1.35 -6.91 -8.85
CA THR A 304 -1.71 -5.76 -9.67
C THR A 304 -0.83 -4.52 -9.37
N ASP A 305 -0.33 -4.37 -8.15
CA ASP A 305 0.55 -3.26 -7.77
C ASP A 305 1.96 -3.36 -8.39
N ALA A 306 2.45 -4.56 -8.71
CA ALA A 306 3.71 -4.75 -9.40
C ALA A 306 3.57 -4.69 -10.94
N GLN A 307 2.34 -4.78 -11.47
CA GLN A 307 2.09 -4.82 -12.91
C GLN A 307 2.67 -3.63 -13.67
N PRO A 308 2.43 -2.35 -13.27
CA PRO A 308 2.99 -1.19 -13.98
C PRO A 308 4.51 -1.16 -13.95
N ILE A 309 5.10 -1.62 -12.87
CA ILE A 309 6.53 -1.58 -12.60
C ILE A 309 7.26 -2.63 -13.42
N LEU A 310 6.75 -3.88 -13.44
CA LEU A 310 7.32 -4.92 -14.30
C LEU A 310 7.13 -4.58 -15.78
N MET A 311 5.96 -4.02 -16.17
CA MET A 311 5.75 -3.49 -17.53
C MET A 311 6.84 -2.48 -17.90
N ALA A 312 7.17 -1.53 -17.01
CA ALA A 312 8.21 -0.53 -17.25
C ALA A 312 9.61 -1.18 -17.39
N ALA A 313 9.92 -2.18 -16.57
CA ALA A 313 11.19 -2.90 -16.67
C ALA A 313 11.35 -3.65 -18.03
N LEU A 314 10.25 -4.13 -18.59
CA LEU A 314 10.24 -4.92 -19.83
C LEU A 314 10.14 -4.08 -21.10
N LEU A 315 10.14 -2.73 -21.05
CA LEU A 315 9.99 -1.86 -22.22
C LEU A 315 11.06 -2.10 -23.30
N ARG A 316 12.24 -2.57 -22.90
CA ARG A 316 13.36 -2.88 -23.80
C ARG A 316 13.63 -4.38 -23.95
N ALA A 317 12.79 -5.24 -23.35
CA ALA A 317 12.98 -6.70 -23.40
C ALA A 317 12.80 -7.24 -24.83
N GLN A 318 13.65 -8.18 -25.24
CA GLN A 318 13.56 -8.81 -26.56
C GLN A 318 12.31 -9.69 -26.67
N GLY A 319 11.39 -9.35 -27.58
CA GLY A 319 10.17 -10.11 -27.81
C GLY A 319 8.89 -9.33 -27.52
N THR A 320 7.84 -10.06 -27.18
CA THR A 320 6.51 -9.50 -26.90
C THR A 320 5.90 -10.16 -25.68
N THR A 321 5.41 -9.34 -24.75
CA THR A 321 4.67 -9.77 -23.55
C THR A 321 3.20 -9.42 -23.70
N HIS A 322 2.31 -10.36 -23.37
CA HIS A 322 0.88 -10.11 -23.19
C HIS A 322 0.56 -10.00 -21.70
N ILE A 323 -0.06 -8.88 -21.29
CA ILE A 323 -0.39 -8.60 -19.90
C ILE A 323 -1.91 -8.51 -19.79
N THR A 324 -2.51 -9.36 -18.94
CA THR A 324 -3.95 -9.33 -18.64
C THR A 324 -4.13 -8.81 -17.20
N GLU A 325 -4.86 -7.73 -17.03
CA GLU A 325 -5.23 -7.16 -15.74
C GLU A 325 -6.61 -7.63 -15.32
N THR A 326 -6.71 -8.34 -14.19
CA THR A 326 -7.96 -8.94 -13.73
C THR A 326 -8.53 -8.28 -12.48
N ILE A 327 -7.80 -7.34 -11.88
CA ILE A 327 -8.16 -6.73 -10.58
C ILE A 327 -8.76 -5.33 -10.77
N PHE A 328 -8.15 -4.49 -11.61
CA PHE A 328 -8.59 -3.12 -11.83
C PHE A 328 -8.81 -2.78 -13.30
N GLU A 329 -10.00 -2.26 -13.60
CA GLU A 329 -10.42 -1.92 -14.96
C GLU A 329 -9.49 -0.87 -15.62
N ASN A 330 -8.96 0.09 -14.86
CA ASN A 330 -8.18 1.22 -15.38
C ASN A 330 -6.71 1.16 -14.93
N ARG A 331 -6.10 -0.04 -14.89
CA ARG A 331 -4.72 -0.18 -14.40
C ARG A 331 -3.66 0.28 -15.39
N PHE A 332 -3.98 0.39 -16.68
CA PHE A 332 -3.05 0.78 -17.74
C PHE A 332 -2.92 2.29 -18.00
N ARG A 333 -3.29 3.13 -17.05
CA ARG A 333 -3.25 4.60 -17.20
C ARG A 333 -1.85 5.16 -17.50
N GLN A 334 -0.81 4.53 -16.99
CA GLN A 334 0.58 4.94 -17.25
C GLN A 334 1.01 4.70 -18.70
N VAL A 335 0.28 3.90 -19.47
CA VAL A 335 0.70 3.51 -20.84
C VAL A 335 0.78 4.69 -21.79
N SER A 336 -0.12 5.66 -21.70
CA SER A 336 -0.07 6.89 -22.51
C SER A 336 1.26 7.62 -22.33
N GLU A 337 1.73 7.72 -21.09
CA GLU A 337 2.97 8.40 -20.77
C GLU A 337 4.20 7.55 -21.15
N LEU A 338 4.16 6.24 -20.92
CA LEU A 338 5.25 5.34 -21.36
C LEU A 338 5.45 5.35 -22.88
N ARG A 339 4.37 5.49 -23.66
CA ARG A 339 4.45 5.65 -25.12
C ARG A 339 5.20 6.92 -25.53
N ARG A 340 5.16 7.99 -24.74
CA ARG A 340 5.90 9.23 -25.02
C ARG A 340 7.41 9.03 -24.89
N LEU A 341 7.85 8.08 -24.04
CA LEU A 341 9.26 7.64 -24.01
C LEU A 341 9.67 6.83 -25.24
N GLY A 342 8.72 6.45 -26.12
CA GLY A 342 8.96 5.61 -27.29
C GLY A 342 8.56 4.14 -27.10
N ALA A 343 7.86 3.77 -26.03
CA ALA A 343 7.44 2.38 -25.79
C ALA A 343 6.36 1.92 -26.80
N ASP A 344 6.49 0.68 -27.30
CA ASP A 344 5.49 0.03 -28.15
C ASP A 344 4.53 -0.82 -27.30
N ILE A 345 3.47 -0.20 -26.85
CA ILE A 345 2.42 -0.83 -26.03
C ILE A 345 1.07 -0.59 -26.69
N ARG A 346 0.25 -1.63 -26.83
CA ARG A 346 -1.15 -1.54 -27.23
C ARG A 346 -2.04 -2.04 -26.11
N VAL A 347 -3.11 -1.31 -25.82
CA VAL A 347 -4.08 -1.66 -24.76
C VAL A 347 -5.45 -1.79 -25.39
N GLU A 348 -6.13 -2.90 -25.09
CA GLU A 348 -7.51 -3.20 -25.49
C GLU A 348 -8.25 -3.71 -24.24
N GLY A 349 -9.08 -2.84 -23.65
CA GLY A 349 -9.77 -3.17 -22.38
C GLY A 349 -8.79 -3.46 -21.24
N THR A 350 -8.85 -4.67 -20.73
CA THR A 350 -8.00 -5.18 -19.63
C THR A 350 -6.75 -5.93 -20.13
N GLU A 351 -6.45 -5.87 -21.41
CA GLU A 351 -5.28 -6.51 -22.01
C GLU A 351 -4.30 -5.49 -22.58
N ALA A 352 -3.02 -5.72 -22.37
CA ALA A 352 -1.94 -4.96 -22.96
C ALA A 352 -0.98 -5.88 -23.70
N ARG A 353 -0.58 -5.47 -24.91
CA ARG A 353 0.51 -6.08 -25.66
C ARG A 353 1.70 -5.13 -25.63
N LEU A 354 2.78 -5.55 -25.01
CA LEU A 354 4.05 -4.86 -24.90
C LEU A 354 5.06 -5.51 -25.86
N ARG A 355 5.61 -4.76 -26.80
CA ARG A 355 6.74 -5.17 -27.64
C ARG A 355 7.96 -4.37 -27.23
N GLY A 356 9.06 -5.03 -26.92
CA GLY A 356 10.29 -4.35 -26.54
C GLY A 356 10.88 -3.51 -27.67
N VAL A 357 11.40 -2.34 -27.30
CA VAL A 357 12.05 -1.39 -28.20
C VAL A 357 13.56 -1.34 -27.94
N LYS A 358 14.33 -0.91 -28.93
CA LYS A 358 15.79 -0.82 -28.80
C LYS A 358 16.21 0.31 -27.85
N GLU A 359 15.51 1.43 -27.90
CA GLU A 359 15.86 2.65 -27.17
C GLU A 359 14.60 3.38 -26.70
N LEU A 360 14.68 3.95 -25.53
CA LEU A 360 13.70 4.91 -24.97
C LEU A 360 14.37 6.27 -24.87
N HIS A 361 13.59 7.34 -24.97
CA HIS A 361 14.08 8.72 -24.91
C HIS A 361 13.47 9.44 -23.73
N GLY A 362 14.29 10.21 -23.00
CA GLY A 362 13.83 11.04 -21.91
C GLY A 362 12.77 12.06 -22.34
N GLU A 363 11.72 12.20 -21.55
CA GLU A 363 10.57 13.05 -21.84
C GLU A 363 9.95 13.57 -20.52
N THR A 364 9.13 14.61 -20.62
CA THR A 364 8.36 15.10 -19.47
C THR A 364 7.02 14.36 -19.39
N LEU A 365 6.82 13.61 -18.32
CA LEU A 365 5.68 12.73 -18.05
C LEU A 365 4.86 13.23 -16.87
N THR A 366 3.60 12.79 -16.75
CA THR A 366 2.75 13.07 -15.58
C THR A 366 2.37 11.78 -14.88
N ALA A 367 2.68 11.66 -13.60
CA ALA A 367 2.32 10.51 -12.79
C ALA A 367 0.78 10.40 -12.63
N PRO A 368 0.14 9.35 -13.15
CA PRO A 368 -1.32 9.19 -13.07
C PRO A 368 -1.78 8.66 -11.72
N ASP A 369 -0.91 7.95 -11.03
CA ASP A 369 -1.12 7.34 -9.71
C ASP A 369 0.23 6.90 -9.12
N LEU A 370 0.20 6.35 -7.90
CA LEU A 370 1.36 5.89 -7.14
C LEU A 370 2.27 4.92 -7.94
N ARG A 371 1.69 3.85 -8.48
CA ARG A 371 2.48 2.77 -9.14
C ARG A 371 2.86 3.15 -10.56
N GLY A 372 2.00 3.91 -11.24
CA GLY A 372 2.31 4.49 -12.54
C GLY A 372 3.48 5.48 -12.46
N GLY A 373 3.52 6.33 -11.43
CA GLY A 373 4.64 7.24 -11.18
C GLY A 373 5.96 6.49 -10.96
N ALA A 374 5.96 5.47 -10.09
CA ALA A 374 7.14 4.63 -9.86
C ALA A 374 7.59 3.89 -11.14
N ALA A 375 6.64 3.42 -11.94
CA ALA A 375 6.92 2.78 -13.23
C ALA A 375 7.63 3.74 -14.21
N MET A 376 7.24 5.02 -14.23
CA MET A 376 7.90 6.05 -15.05
C MET A 376 9.33 6.31 -14.60
N ILE A 377 9.60 6.29 -13.28
CA ILE A 377 10.95 6.40 -12.75
C ILE A 377 11.79 5.20 -13.21
N VAL A 378 11.27 3.97 -13.08
CA VAL A 378 11.96 2.75 -13.55
C VAL A 378 12.23 2.80 -15.05
N ALA A 379 11.27 3.24 -15.88
CA ALA A 379 11.47 3.44 -17.31
C ALA A 379 12.55 4.49 -17.61
N GLY A 380 12.55 5.61 -16.86
CA GLY A 380 13.51 6.69 -16.98
C GLY A 380 14.96 6.24 -16.74
N LEU A 381 15.20 5.25 -15.85
CA LEU A 381 16.55 4.70 -15.61
C LEU A 381 17.17 4.10 -16.88
N THR A 382 16.35 3.72 -17.87
CA THR A 382 16.81 3.09 -19.12
C THR A 382 16.66 4.00 -20.36
N ALA A 383 16.06 5.17 -20.20
CA ALA A 383 15.86 6.13 -21.27
C ALA A 383 17.15 6.94 -21.54
N ARG A 384 17.39 7.27 -22.80
CA ARG A 384 18.48 8.16 -23.17
C ARG A 384 18.13 9.61 -22.83
N GLY A 385 19.01 10.27 -22.11
CA GLY A 385 18.81 11.66 -21.65
C GLY A 385 18.09 11.72 -20.30
N GLU A 386 17.35 12.79 -20.07
CA GLU A 386 16.66 13.06 -18.81
C GLU A 386 15.15 12.86 -18.95
N THR A 387 14.57 12.07 -18.06
CA THR A 387 13.12 11.93 -17.89
C THR A 387 12.67 12.76 -16.72
N ARG A 388 11.60 13.53 -16.89
CA ARG A 388 10.98 14.35 -15.83
C ARG A 388 9.59 13.79 -15.53
N VAL A 389 9.32 13.44 -14.29
CA VAL A 389 8.00 12.96 -13.87
C VAL A 389 7.35 13.97 -12.96
N ILE A 390 6.33 14.67 -13.49
CA ILE A 390 5.51 15.60 -12.71
C ILE A 390 4.60 14.78 -11.81
N ASP A 391 4.74 14.97 -10.49
CA ASP A 391 4.00 14.25 -9.47
C ASP A 391 3.19 15.17 -8.58
N ALA A 392 1.90 14.85 -8.42
CA ALA A 392 1.01 15.52 -7.49
C ALA A 392 1.09 14.93 -6.06
N GLY A 393 2.22 14.32 -5.69
CA GLY A 393 2.44 13.66 -4.41
C GLY A 393 1.89 12.23 -4.38
N HIS A 394 1.81 11.55 -5.53
CA HIS A 394 1.39 10.15 -5.61
C HIS A 394 2.50 9.21 -5.15
N ILE A 395 3.74 9.44 -5.61
CA ILE A 395 4.87 8.53 -5.38
C ILE A 395 5.20 8.45 -3.89
N THR A 396 5.25 9.59 -3.21
CA THR A 396 5.54 9.69 -1.76
C THR A 396 4.47 9.07 -0.85
N ARG A 397 3.33 8.65 -1.39
CA ARG A 397 2.32 7.88 -0.66
C ARG A 397 2.70 6.42 -0.44
N GLY A 398 3.68 5.89 -1.17
CA GLY A 398 4.06 4.48 -1.08
C GLY A 398 5.55 4.22 -1.09
N TYR A 399 6.36 5.21 -1.38
CA TYR A 399 7.82 5.10 -1.43
C TYR A 399 8.45 6.17 -0.54
N GLU A 400 9.14 5.72 0.50
CA GLU A 400 9.91 6.54 1.42
C GLU A 400 11.30 6.80 0.84
N SER A 401 11.71 8.08 0.69
CA SER A 401 13.03 8.48 0.17
C SER A 401 13.45 7.64 -1.06
N PHE A 402 12.56 7.54 -2.04
CA PHE A 402 12.78 6.64 -3.19
C PHE A 402 13.95 7.10 -4.06
N ASP A 403 14.14 8.40 -4.20
CA ASP A 403 15.30 9.03 -4.83
C ASP A 403 16.60 8.67 -4.12
N ASP A 404 16.68 8.86 -2.80
CA ASP A 404 17.86 8.52 -2.00
C ASP A 404 18.22 7.04 -2.12
N ARG A 405 17.22 6.15 -2.10
CA ARG A 405 17.42 4.69 -2.25
C ARG A 405 17.98 4.34 -3.63
N LEU A 406 17.44 4.95 -4.69
CA LEU A 406 17.94 4.75 -6.05
C LEU A 406 19.34 5.35 -6.23
N CYS A 407 19.61 6.54 -5.67
CA CYS A 407 20.93 7.16 -5.68
C CYS A 407 21.97 6.32 -4.92
N ALA A 408 21.60 5.74 -3.77
CA ALA A 408 22.47 4.84 -3.01
C ALA A 408 22.84 3.57 -3.81
N LEU A 409 22.01 3.18 -4.78
CA LEU A 409 22.28 2.08 -5.71
C LEU A 409 23.00 2.55 -7.00
N GLY A 410 23.34 3.85 -7.13
CA GLY A 410 24.09 4.39 -8.27
C GLY A 410 23.24 5.01 -9.38
N ALA A 411 21.93 5.13 -9.20
CA ALA A 411 21.09 5.90 -10.12
C ALA A 411 21.35 7.41 -9.98
N GLU A 412 21.04 8.16 -11.02
CA GLU A 412 21.02 9.63 -10.99
C GLU A 412 19.57 10.11 -10.99
N VAL A 413 19.03 10.31 -9.78
CA VAL A 413 17.62 10.69 -9.52
C VAL A 413 17.60 11.81 -8.49
N TRP A 414 16.78 12.84 -8.72
CA TRP A 414 16.59 13.92 -7.73
C TRP A 414 15.20 14.52 -7.86
N ILE A 415 14.76 15.23 -6.82
CA ILE A 415 13.45 15.87 -6.76
C ILE A 415 13.59 17.38 -6.77
N GLU A 416 12.92 18.04 -7.71
CA GLU A 416 12.69 19.49 -7.69
C GLU A 416 11.36 19.77 -7.00
N HIS A 417 11.40 20.35 -5.81
CA HIS A 417 10.20 20.78 -5.08
C HIS A 417 9.74 22.14 -5.60
N LYS A 418 8.69 22.20 -6.41
CA LYS A 418 8.05 23.46 -6.79
C LYS A 418 7.16 23.95 -5.64
N GLY A 419 7.74 24.84 -4.82
CA GLY A 419 7.13 25.65 -3.77
C GLY A 419 5.87 25.11 -3.11
N LYS A 420 5.97 24.68 -1.87
CA LYS A 420 4.80 24.57 -0.98
C LYS A 420 4.24 25.97 -0.75
N GLY A 421 3.27 26.39 -1.57
CA GLY A 421 2.37 27.46 -1.19
C GLY A 421 1.52 26.97 -0.02
N THR A 422 1.73 27.51 1.17
CA THR A 422 0.74 27.73 2.23
C THR A 422 0.18 26.58 3.07
N TYR A 423 0.76 25.39 3.18
CA TYR A 423 0.23 24.40 4.15
C TYR A 423 0.98 24.38 5.50
N GLU A 424 2.27 24.70 5.55
CA GLU A 424 3.02 24.85 6.82
C GLU A 424 2.55 26.06 7.63
N ASN A 425 2.14 27.16 6.97
CA ASN A 425 1.61 28.36 7.64
C ASN A 425 0.22 28.16 8.29
N ALA A 426 -0.56 27.15 7.87
CA ALA A 426 -1.88 26.89 8.45
C ALA A 426 -1.77 26.10 9.77
N ILE A 427 -0.80 25.19 9.88
CA ILE A 427 -0.58 24.40 11.12
C ILE A 427 0.08 25.27 12.20
N GLU A 428 1.04 26.13 11.83
CA GLU A 428 1.66 27.07 12.78
C GLU A 428 0.69 28.18 13.24
N GLN A 429 -0.24 28.61 12.39
CA GLN A 429 -1.26 29.60 12.76
C GLN A 429 -2.33 29.02 13.69
N ASP A 430 -2.72 27.75 13.52
CA ASP A 430 -3.69 27.09 14.38
C ASP A 430 -3.08 26.77 15.78
N GLN A 431 -1.80 26.36 15.82
CA GLN A 431 -1.09 26.16 17.08
C GLN A 431 -0.82 27.50 17.81
N SER A 432 -0.62 28.60 17.09
CA SER A 432 -0.47 29.92 17.68
C SER A 432 -1.79 30.51 18.18
N ALA A 433 -2.91 30.16 17.57
CA ALA A 433 -4.26 30.56 18.01
C ALA A 433 -4.71 29.81 19.26
N ALA A 434 -4.43 28.49 19.32
CA ALA A 434 -4.71 27.67 20.51
C ALA A 434 -3.86 28.06 21.72
N GLY A 435 -2.59 28.45 21.49
CA GLY A 435 -1.67 28.90 22.56
C GLY A 435 -2.01 30.30 23.13
N LYS A 436 -2.75 31.15 22.40
CA LYS A 436 -3.20 32.47 22.87
C LYS A 436 -4.51 32.41 23.66
N GLN A 437 -5.34 31.42 23.45
CA GLN A 437 -6.56 31.21 24.25
C GLN A 437 -6.29 30.58 25.63
N ALA A 438 -5.21 29.79 25.77
CA ALA A 438 -4.81 29.19 27.05
C ALA A 438 -4.10 30.14 28.03
N ARG A 439 -3.86 31.42 27.65
CA ARG A 439 -3.25 32.44 28.52
C ARG A 439 -4.22 33.56 28.96
N ARG A 440 -5.51 33.35 28.76
CA ARG A 440 -6.58 34.30 29.19
C ARG A 440 -7.70 33.60 29.97
N VAL A 441 -7.35 32.70 30.90
CA VAL A 441 -8.22 32.31 32.01
C VAL A 441 -7.39 32.31 33.28
#